data_e055856d81871f9dc1be0c4ea86e1e37
#
_entry.id   e055856d81871f9dc1be0c4ea86e1e37
#
_cell.length_a   1.000
_cell.length_b   1.000
_cell.length_c   1.000
_cell.angle_alpha   90.00
_cell.angle_beta   90.00
_cell.angle_gamma   90.00
#
_symmetry.space_group_name_H-M   'P 1'
#
loop_
_entity.id
_entity.type
_entity.pdbx_description
1 polymer ?
#
loop_
_entity_poly.entity_id
_entity_poly.type
_entity_poly.pdbx_seq_one_letter_code
_entity_poly.pdbx_strand_id
1 'polypeptide(L)'
;MNEDNIKEETILDEEKTDDAQSNETNESAEDSNENNSDSPENIIEKLNEEIQDLKDQRLRAAAELENFRKRAEKDQADALKYGVSNFAKEIINIKDNVERAQSSISEDVRSNDTVKSIVEGLDMIAQSAVATFEKIGIKKIESLNEKFDHNFHQAMMEIENDEVEPGTIVQELISGYTLHDRLLRPAMVGVSKKTQQNQQSDDSDKEEN
;
A
#
# COMPACT_ATOMS: atom_id res chain seq x y z
N MET A 1 12.55 37.14 -35.68
CA MET A 1 11.24 37.30 -36.35
C MET A 1 10.40 36.15 -35.87
N ASN A 2 9.49 36.25 -35.07
CA ASN A 2 8.55 37.07 -34.31
C ASN A 2 8.36 36.31 -32.98
N GLU A 3 8.55 36.78 -31.84
CA GLU A 3 7.85 37.72 -30.93
C GLU A 3 6.32 37.67 -31.02
N ASP A 4 5.74 37.64 -29.85
CA ASP A 4 4.36 37.87 -29.45
C ASP A 4 3.59 36.61 -29.02
N ASN A 5 2.99 36.48 -27.85
CA ASN A 5 2.36 37.50 -27.00
C ASN A 5 1.88 36.80 -25.71
N ILE A 6 2.33 37.27 -24.60
CA ILE A 6 1.82 36.95 -23.27
C ILE A 6 0.56 37.80 -23.06
N LYS A 7 -0.57 37.21 -22.78
CA LYS A 7 -1.74 37.92 -22.25
C LYS A 7 -2.03 37.47 -20.83
N GLU A 8 -1.69 38.36 -19.92
CA GLU A 8 -2.29 38.45 -18.57
C GLU A 8 -3.78 38.78 -18.71
N GLU A 9 -4.63 37.99 -18.10
CA GLU A 9 -6.00 38.38 -17.79
C GLU A 9 -6.13 38.61 -16.31
N THR A 10 -6.11 39.91 -15.99
CA THR A 10 -6.56 40.50 -14.74
C THR A 10 -8.08 40.52 -14.75
N ILE A 11 -8.73 39.85 -13.82
CA ILE A 11 -10.18 40.01 -13.60
C ILE A 11 -10.35 40.98 -12.44
N LEU A 12 -10.89 42.16 -12.81
CA LEU A 12 -11.32 43.22 -11.93
C LEU A 12 -12.71 42.90 -11.37
N ASP A 13 -12.82 43.17 -10.11
CA ASP A 13 -13.98 43.26 -9.24
C ASP A 13 -14.94 44.34 -9.71
N GLU A 14 -16.23 44.08 -9.85
CA GLU A 14 -17.27 45.07 -10.00
C GLU A 14 -18.26 44.99 -8.83
N GLU A 15 -18.09 45.98 -7.94
CA GLU A 15 -19.12 46.46 -7.02
C GLU A 15 -20.34 46.93 -7.80
N LYS A 16 -21.53 46.57 -7.37
CA LYS A 16 -22.78 47.30 -7.67
C LYS A 16 -23.45 47.70 -6.39
N THR A 17 -23.37 48.99 -6.16
CA THR A 17 -24.27 49.82 -5.32
C THR A 17 -25.57 50.12 -6.04
N ASP A 18 -26.68 50.03 -5.35
CA ASP A 18 -27.93 50.78 -5.53
C ASP A 18 -28.69 50.72 -4.22
N ASP A 19 -28.83 51.77 -3.56
CA ASP A 19 -29.47 53.07 -3.50
C ASP A 19 -30.97 53.03 -3.17
N ALA A 20 -31.23 53.71 -2.06
CA ALA A 20 -32.32 54.59 -1.72
C ALA A 20 -33.73 54.05 -1.36
N GLN A 21 -34.18 54.30 -0.22
CA GLN A 21 -35.10 55.35 0.22
C GLN A 21 -35.82 55.04 1.54
N SER A 22 -35.51 55.82 2.54
CA SER A 22 -36.34 56.72 3.32
C SER A 22 -37.74 56.23 3.75
N ASN A 23 -38.02 56.21 5.03
CA ASN A 23 -38.92 57.12 5.72
C ASN A 23 -38.92 56.96 7.26
N GLU A 24 -38.70 58.05 7.92
CA GLU A 24 -39.25 58.65 9.14
C GLU A 24 -40.34 57.81 9.85
N THR A 25 -40.39 57.68 11.13
CA THR A 25 -40.55 58.65 12.25
C THR A 25 -40.77 57.88 13.55
N ASN A 26 -40.24 58.52 14.57
CA ASN A 26 -40.79 58.71 15.92
C ASN A 26 -40.52 57.71 17.05
N GLU A 27 -39.74 58.28 17.94
CA GLU A 27 -39.92 58.41 19.40
C GLU A 27 -40.40 57.19 20.19
N SER A 28 -39.52 56.73 21.01
CA SER A 28 -39.56 57.03 22.46
C SER A 28 -38.37 56.39 23.16
N ALA A 29 -37.85 57.22 24.04
CA ALA A 29 -36.79 56.96 24.96
C ALA A 29 -37.08 55.74 25.87
N GLU A 30 -36.06 55.04 26.20
CA GLU A 30 -35.58 54.81 27.57
C GLU A 30 -34.48 53.75 27.55
N ASP A 31 -33.30 54.22 27.81
CA ASP A 31 -32.41 53.82 28.90
C ASP A 31 -32.14 52.31 29.04
N SER A 32 -31.04 51.92 28.50
CA SER A 32 -30.10 51.10 29.19
C SER A 32 -28.69 51.30 28.61
N ASN A 33 -28.11 52.38 29.07
CA ASN A 33 -26.69 52.67 28.94
C ASN A 33 -25.91 51.69 29.84
N GLU A 34 -25.74 50.46 29.41
CA GLU A 34 -24.65 49.63 29.92
C GLU A 34 -23.37 50.07 29.23
N ASN A 35 -22.86 51.21 29.68
CA ASN A 35 -21.46 51.57 29.60
C ASN A 35 -20.68 50.50 30.34
N ASN A 36 -20.47 49.36 29.74
CA ASN A 36 -19.39 48.48 30.12
C ASN A 36 -18.11 49.08 29.53
N SER A 37 -17.71 50.24 30.10
CA SER A 37 -16.36 50.74 29.91
C SER A 37 -15.44 49.74 30.63
N ASP A 38 -15.01 48.71 29.88
CA ASP A 38 -13.90 47.86 30.34
C ASP A 38 -12.80 48.83 30.77
N SER A 39 -12.39 48.76 32.03
CA SER A 39 -11.26 49.58 32.48
C SER A 39 -10.06 49.22 31.58
N PRO A 40 -9.12 50.18 31.36
CA PRO A 40 -7.93 49.87 30.55
C PRO A 40 -7.20 48.62 31.02
N GLU A 41 -7.28 48.29 32.30
CA GLU A 41 -6.72 47.07 32.89
C GLU A 41 -7.41 45.81 32.40
N ASN A 42 -8.74 45.77 32.31
CA ASN A 42 -9.52 44.67 31.79
C ASN A 42 -9.25 44.44 30.29
N ILE A 43 -9.07 45.52 29.52
CA ILE A 43 -8.69 45.43 28.11
C ILE A 43 -7.28 44.84 27.96
N ILE A 44 -6.36 45.26 28.77
CA ILE A 44 -4.98 44.72 28.77
C ILE A 44 -4.99 43.24 29.16
N GLU A 45 -5.79 42.82 30.12
CA GLU A 45 -5.90 41.41 30.52
C GLU A 45 -6.47 40.57 29.41
N LYS A 46 -7.58 40.98 28.78
CA LYS A 46 -8.17 40.28 27.61
C LYS A 46 -7.20 40.17 26.42
N LEU A 47 -6.48 41.27 26.12
CA LEU A 47 -5.45 41.25 25.06
C LEU A 47 -4.27 40.33 25.39
N ASN A 48 -3.87 40.23 26.63
CA ASN A 48 -2.81 39.34 27.08
C ASN A 48 -3.26 37.86 26.99
N GLU A 49 -4.52 37.54 27.33
CA GLU A 49 -5.10 36.23 27.16
C GLU A 49 -5.16 35.86 25.68
N GLU A 50 -5.63 36.77 24.82
CA GLU A 50 -5.68 36.54 23.38
C GLU A 50 -4.29 36.32 22.77
N ILE A 51 -3.30 37.13 23.20
CA ILE A 51 -1.90 36.94 22.77
C ILE A 51 -1.38 35.58 23.20
N GLN A 52 -1.72 35.10 24.39
CA GLN A 52 -1.29 33.79 24.87
C GLN A 52 -1.96 32.66 24.05
N ASP A 53 -3.25 32.79 23.82
CA ASP A 53 -4.00 31.82 23.04
C ASP A 53 -3.48 31.76 21.58
N LEU A 54 -3.23 32.90 20.97
CA LEU A 54 -2.63 32.98 19.64
C LEU A 54 -1.20 32.39 19.59
N LYS A 55 -0.42 32.55 20.64
CA LYS A 55 0.92 31.94 20.74
C LYS A 55 0.80 30.42 20.83
N ASP A 56 -0.15 29.90 21.62
CA ASP A 56 -0.36 28.48 21.80
C ASP A 56 -0.90 27.86 20.51
N GLN A 57 -1.84 28.52 19.83
CA GLN A 57 -2.32 28.12 18.51
C GLN A 57 -1.19 28.09 17.47
N ARG A 58 -0.35 29.13 17.45
CA ARG A 58 0.82 29.19 16.56
C ARG A 58 1.80 28.05 16.82
N LEU A 59 2.08 27.77 18.10
CA LEU A 59 2.98 26.65 18.46
C LEU A 59 2.41 25.31 18.04
N ARG A 60 1.12 25.09 18.26
CA ARG A 60 0.43 23.88 17.82
C ARG A 60 0.45 23.75 16.31
N ALA A 61 0.10 24.80 15.58
CA ALA A 61 0.13 24.81 14.11
C ALA A 61 1.55 24.55 13.56
N ALA A 62 2.58 25.11 14.21
CA ALA A 62 3.97 24.84 13.83
C ALA A 62 4.36 23.36 14.03
N ALA A 63 3.94 22.76 15.15
CA ALA A 63 4.18 21.33 15.42
C ALA A 63 3.42 20.42 14.42
N GLU A 64 2.18 20.77 14.11
CA GLU A 64 1.39 20.05 13.11
C GLU A 64 2.01 20.14 11.72
N LEU A 65 2.49 21.31 11.32
CA LEU A 65 3.18 21.54 10.05
C LEU A 65 4.46 20.71 9.96
N GLU A 66 5.25 20.65 11.04
CA GLU A 66 6.46 19.82 11.08
C GLU A 66 6.12 18.33 10.95
N ASN A 67 5.09 17.85 11.66
CA ASN A 67 4.63 16.47 11.55
C ASN A 67 4.11 16.14 10.15
N PHE A 68 3.35 17.08 9.56
CA PHE A 68 2.86 16.94 8.18
C PHE A 68 4.02 16.85 7.18
N ARG A 69 5.03 17.74 7.34
CA ARG A 69 6.22 17.73 6.48
C ARG A 69 6.97 16.40 6.56
N LYS A 70 7.23 15.90 7.78
CA LYS A 70 7.88 14.59 7.97
C LYS A 70 7.10 13.47 7.34
N ARG A 71 5.76 13.48 7.46
CA ARG A 71 4.90 12.49 6.83
C ARG A 71 4.97 12.60 5.31
N ALA A 72 4.85 13.80 4.74
CA ALA A 72 4.90 14.02 3.30
C ALA A 72 6.24 13.57 2.69
N GLU A 73 7.36 13.85 3.36
CA GLU A 73 8.69 13.39 2.95
C GLU A 73 8.77 11.85 2.92
N LYS A 74 8.22 11.19 3.95
CA LYS A 74 8.13 9.74 4.02
C LYS A 74 7.23 9.16 2.92
N ASP A 75 6.04 9.72 2.76
CA ASP A 75 5.08 9.27 1.74
C ASP A 75 5.65 9.42 0.32
N GLN A 76 6.40 10.51 0.08
CA GLN A 76 7.10 10.72 -1.18
C GLN A 76 8.20 9.67 -1.40
N ALA A 77 9.01 9.39 -0.39
CA ALA A 77 10.04 8.35 -0.47
C ALA A 77 9.42 6.96 -0.70
N ASP A 78 8.32 6.65 -0.01
CA ASP A 78 7.58 5.40 -0.17
C ASP A 78 6.92 5.31 -1.57
N ALA A 79 6.37 6.41 -2.08
CA ALA A 79 5.82 6.46 -3.44
C ALA A 79 6.87 6.19 -4.50
N LEU A 80 8.08 6.75 -4.37
CA LEU A 80 9.19 6.47 -5.29
C LEU A 80 9.67 5.01 -5.17
N LYS A 81 9.76 4.48 -3.94
CA LYS A 81 10.27 3.13 -3.67
C LYS A 81 9.29 2.04 -4.12
N TYR A 82 7.98 2.26 -3.92
CA TYR A 82 6.95 1.23 -4.14
C TYR A 82 5.98 1.55 -5.27
N GLY A 83 6.11 2.68 -5.95
CA GLY A 83 5.20 3.11 -7.02
C GLY A 83 5.12 2.12 -8.19
N VAL A 84 6.17 1.33 -8.38
CA VAL A 84 6.21 0.29 -9.43
C VAL A 84 5.55 -1.03 -9.03
N SER A 85 5.01 -1.16 -7.80
CA SER A 85 4.51 -2.44 -7.26
C SER A 85 3.42 -3.09 -8.13
N ASN A 86 2.47 -2.30 -8.64
CA ASN A 86 1.41 -2.83 -9.49
C ASN A 86 1.95 -3.31 -10.83
N PHE A 87 2.82 -2.53 -11.45
CA PHE A 87 3.49 -2.92 -12.70
C PHE A 87 4.35 -4.18 -12.50
N ALA A 88 5.08 -4.26 -11.39
CA ALA A 88 5.87 -5.43 -11.03
C ALA A 88 5.02 -6.71 -10.93
N LYS A 89 3.84 -6.64 -10.33
CA LYS A 89 2.91 -7.78 -10.25
C LYS A 89 2.50 -8.27 -11.63
N GLU A 90 2.18 -7.36 -12.55
CA GLU A 90 1.79 -7.75 -13.91
C GLU A 90 2.95 -8.38 -14.68
N ILE A 91 4.16 -7.87 -14.55
CA ILE A 91 5.34 -8.47 -15.18
C ILE A 91 5.66 -9.86 -14.59
N ILE A 92 5.49 -10.04 -13.28
CA ILE A 92 5.62 -11.35 -12.64
C ILE A 92 4.61 -12.35 -13.23
N ASN A 93 3.35 -11.93 -13.45
CA ASN A 93 2.33 -12.76 -14.08
C ASN A 93 2.73 -13.16 -15.52
N ILE A 94 3.33 -12.25 -16.28
CA ILE A 94 3.83 -12.55 -17.63
C ILE A 94 4.96 -13.60 -17.56
N LYS A 95 5.91 -13.41 -16.63
CA LYS A 95 7.00 -14.38 -16.40
C LYS A 95 6.46 -15.77 -16.04
N ASP A 96 5.47 -15.85 -15.14
CA ASP A 96 4.84 -17.12 -14.78
C ASP A 96 4.12 -17.79 -15.96
N ASN A 97 3.51 -16.98 -16.84
CA ASN A 97 2.88 -17.50 -18.07
C ASN A 97 3.93 -18.10 -19.03
N VAL A 98 5.11 -17.49 -19.13
CA VAL A 98 6.23 -18.02 -19.93
C VAL A 98 6.69 -19.36 -19.35
N GLU A 99 6.92 -19.44 -18.04
CA GLU A 99 7.32 -20.71 -17.38
C GLU A 99 6.27 -21.81 -17.53
N ARG A 100 4.99 -21.43 -17.41
CA ARG A 100 3.89 -22.38 -17.64
C ARG A 100 3.83 -22.86 -19.09
N ALA A 101 4.07 -21.98 -20.06
CA ALA A 101 4.15 -22.37 -21.47
C ALA A 101 5.31 -23.35 -21.72
N GLN A 102 6.46 -23.10 -21.10
CA GLN A 102 7.62 -24.01 -21.19
C GLN A 102 7.32 -25.38 -20.55
N SER A 103 6.68 -25.39 -19.38
CA SER A 103 6.34 -26.65 -18.68
C SER A 103 5.28 -27.47 -19.42
N SER A 104 4.46 -26.83 -20.27
CA SER A 104 3.45 -27.53 -21.09
C SER A 104 4.03 -28.25 -22.30
N ILE A 105 5.30 -28.01 -22.65
CA ILE A 105 5.97 -28.69 -23.76
C ILE A 105 6.39 -30.08 -23.30
N SER A 106 5.82 -31.13 -23.91
CA SER A 106 6.16 -32.50 -23.56
C SER A 106 7.60 -32.86 -23.95
N GLU A 107 8.20 -33.81 -23.23
CA GLU A 107 9.60 -34.22 -23.39
C GLU A 107 9.87 -34.73 -24.81
N ASP A 108 8.89 -35.43 -25.40
CA ASP A 108 8.98 -35.96 -26.79
C ASP A 108 9.14 -34.82 -27.82
N VAL A 109 8.46 -33.70 -27.60
CA VAL A 109 8.51 -32.55 -28.51
C VAL A 109 9.81 -31.73 -28.26
N ARG A 110 10.34 -31.72 -27.06
CA ARG A 110 11.61 -31.06 -26.71
C ARG A 110 12.82 -31.65 -27.42
N SER A 111 12.71 -32.91 -27.87
CA SER A 111 13.76 -33.61 -28.62
C SER A 111 13.95 -33.06 -30.04
N ASN A 112 13.02 -32.27 -30.56
CA ASN A 112 13.14 -31.63 -31.87
C ASN A 112 14.04 -30.40 -31.79
N ASP A 113 15.08 -30.34 -32.62
CA ASP A 113 16.07 -29.27 -32.62
C ASP A 113 15.45 -27.86 -32.77
N THR A 114 14.39 -27.72 -33.55
CA THR A 114 13.69 -26.43 -33.69
C THR A 114 12.96 -26.05 -32.41
N VAL A 115 12.31 -26.96 -31.74
CA VAL A 115 11.61 -26.72 -30.46
C VAL A 115 12.58 -26.45 -29.35
N LYS A 116 13.72 -27.17 -29.34
CA LYS A 116 14.78 -26.93 -28.37
C LYS A 116 15.31 -25.48 -28.44
N SER A 117 15.55 -24.98 -29.64
CA SER A 117 15.99 -23.57 -29.82
C SER A 117 14.96 -22.55 -29.32
N ILE A 118 13.66 -22.85 -29.48
CA ILE A 118 12.58 -21.99 -28.97
C ILE A 118 12.55 -22.03 -27.44
N VAL A 119 12.66 -23.22 -26.83
CA VAL A 119 12.69 -23.37 -25.37
C VAL A 119 13.91 -22.63 -24.78
N GLU A 120 15.08 -22.79 -25.37
CA GLU A 120 16.30 -22.05 -24.97
C GLU A 120 16.09 -20.53 -25.05
N GLY A 121 15.42 -20.04 -26.09
CA GLY A 121 15.05 -18.63 -26.23
C GLY A 121 14.10 -18.14 -25.13
N LEU A 122 13.10 -18.96 -24.76
CA LEU A 122 12.19 -18.65 -23.66
C LEU A 122 12.90 -18.66 -22.29
N ASP A 123 13.84 -19.59 -22.09
CA ASP A 123 14.68 -19.64 -20.88
C ASP A 123 15.51 -18.35 -20.73
N MET A 124 16.10 -17.87 -21.82
CA MET A 124 16.84 -16.62 -21.84
C MET A 124 15.94 -15.42 -21.46
N ILE A 125 14.70 -15.41 -21.94
CA ILE A 125 13.72 -14.34 -21.60
C ILE A 125 13.39 -14.41 -20.11
N ALA A 126 13.11 -15.59 -19.57
CA ALA A 126 12.81 -15.80 -18.16
C ALA A 126 13.98 -15.37 -17.27
N GLN A 127 15.21 -15.76 -17.60
CA GLN A 127 16.43 -15.35 -16.89
C GLN A 127 16.66 -13.84 -16.95
N SER A 128 16.45 -13.21 -18.11
CA SER A 128 16.57 -11.78 -18.26
C SER A 128 15.54 -11.02 -17.42
N ALA A 129 14.31 -11.56 -17.31
CA ALA A 129 13.28 -10.99 -16.44
C ALA A 129 13.71 -11.06 -14.96
N VAL A 130 14.24 -12.20 -14.49
CA VAL A 130 14.74 -12.36 -13.11
C VAL A 130 15.89 -11.37 -12.83
N ALA A 131 16.87 -11.28 -13.72
CA ALA A 131 17.97 -10.32 -13.58
C ALA A 131 17.50 -8.86 -13.54
N THR A 132 16.42 -8.55 -14.25
CA THR A 132 15.81 -7.22 -14.21
C THR A 132 15.07 -6.99 -12.90
N PHE A 133 14.39 -8.00 -12.37
CA PHE A 133 13.72 -7.94 -11.07
C PHE A 133 14.70 -7.62 -9.95
N GLU A 134 15.84 -8.30 -9.91
CA GLU A 134 16.88 -8.06 -8.90
C GLU A 134 17.39 -6.62 -8.92
N LYS A 135 17.59 -6.03 -10.11
CA LYS A 135 18.03 -4.63 -10.26
C LYS A 135 17.02 -3.62 -9.70
N ILE A 136 15.73 -3.96 -9.75
CA ILE A 136 14.64 -3.11 -9.24
C ILE A 136 14.41 -3.37 -7.73
N GLY A 137 15.03 -4.43 -7.17
CA GLY A 137 14.86 -4.82 -5.78
C GLY A 137 13.69 -5.79 -5.56
N ILE A 138 13.23 -6.46 -6.62
CA ILE A 138 12.27 -7.55 -6.52
C ILE A 138 13.06 -8.83 -6.29
N LYS A 139 12.71 -9.57 -5.22
CA LYS A 139 13.36 -10.84 -4.85
C LYS A 139 12.33 -11.96 -4.82
N LYS A 140 12.72 -13.12 -5.32
CA LYS A 140 11.94 -14.35 -5.16
C LYS A 140 12.00 -14.80 -3.70
N ILE A 141 10.88 -15.27 -3.17
CA ILE A 141 10.81 -15.90 -1.85
C ILE A 141 11.24 -17.36 -2.03
N GLU A 142 12.28 -17.77 -1.33
CA GLU A 142 12.69 -19.16 -1.27
C GLU A 142 11.76 -19.88 -0.29
N SER A 143 10.87 -20.69 -0.82
CA SER A 143 9.80 -21.32 -0.03
C SER A 143 10.04 -22.83 0.17
N LEU A 144 10.72 -23.49 -0.78
CA LEU A 144 10.86 -24.94 -0.76
C LEU A 144 11.74 -25.41 0.41
N ASN A 145 11.26 -26.39 1.17
CA ASN A 145 11.88 -26.96 2.38
C ASN A 145 11.97 -25.98 3.57
N GLU A 146 11.34 -24.83 3.49
CA GLU A 146 11.22 -23.87 4.59
C GLU A 146 9.93 -24.13 5.40
N LYS A 147 9.93 -23.66 6.65
CA LYS A 147 8.71 -23.67 7.47
C LYS A 147 7.70 -22.67 6.92
N PHE A 148 6.42 -23.06 6.96
CA PHE A 148 5.35 -22.19 6.52
C PHE A 148 5.26 -20.93 7.38
N ASP A 149 5.27 -19.75 6.74
CA ASP A 149 5.08 -18.45 7.35
C ASP A 149 3.90 -17.72 6.67
N HIS A 150 2.87 -17.37 7.44
CA HIS A 150 1.69 -16.66 6.96
C HIS A 150 2.00 -15.29 6.33
N ASN A 151 3.14 -14.67 6.67
CA ASN A 151 3.51 -13.38 6.13
C ASN A 151 3.96 -13.46 4.67
N PHE A 152 4.53 -14.60 4.25
CA PHE A 152 5.14 -14.78 2.94
C PHE A 152 4.51 -15.89 2.10
N HIS A 153 3.81 -16.83 2.74
CA HIS A 153 3.30 -18.03 2.10
C HIS A 153 1.78 -18.15 2.22
N GLN A 154 1.16 -18.70 1.18
CA GLN A 154 -0.25 -19.06 1.14
C GLN A 154 -0.36 -20.57 0.90
N ALA A 155 -0.82 -21.31 1.90
CA ALA A 155 -1.07 -22.74 1.76
C ALA A 155 -2.29 -22.97 0.87
N MET A 156 -2.13 -23.74 -0.21
CA MET A 156 -3.19 -24.11 -1.14
C MET A 156 -3.68 -25.54 -0.91
N MET A 157 -2.78 -26.42 -0.45
CA MET A 157 -3.08 -27.83 -0.19
C MET A 157 -2.18 -28.37 0.91
N GLU A 158 -2.66 -29.41 1.57
CA GLU A 158 -1.89 -30.27 2.46
C GLU A 158 -1.43 -31.51 1.69
N ILE A 159 -0.17 -31.87 1.79
CA ILE A 159 0.43 -33.02 1.13
C ILE A 159 0.91 -33.98 2.25
N GLU A 160 0.44 -35.22 2.20
CA GLU A 160 0.90 -36.25 3.12
C GLU A 160 2.37 -36.56 2.84
N ASN A 161 3.21 -36.24 3.79
CA ASN A 161 4.65 -36.51 3.71
C ASN A 161 5.21 -36.73 5.11
N ASP A 162 5.69 -37.95 5.36
CA ASP A 162 6.27 -38.35 6.63
C ASP A 162 7.80 -38.13 6.71
N GLU A 163 8.45 -37.76 5.57
CA GLU A 163 9.88 -37.53 5.50
C GLU A 163 10.31 -36.19 6.09
N VAL A 164 9.36 -35.22 6.16
CA VAL A 164 9.61 -33.87 6.65
C VAL A 164 8.69 -33.52 7.82
N GLU A 165 9.09 -32.54 8.62
CA GLU A 165 8.26 -32.07 9.74
C GLU A 165 6.93 -31.49 9.21
N PRO A 166 5.79 -31.72 9.90
CA PRO A 166 4.53 -31.09 9.58
C PRO A 166 4.65 -29.57 9.57
N GLY A 167 4.03 -28.93 8.58
CA GLY A 167 4.11 -27.48 8.40
C GLY A 167 5.34 -27.04 7.59
N THR A 168 6.10 -27.98 6.99
CA THR A 168 7.17 -27.67 6.05
C THR A 168 6.60 -27.58 4.63
N ILE A 169 7.10 -26.66 3.84
CA ILE A 169 6.71 -26.48 2.45
C ILE A 169 7.40 -27.55 1.59
N VAL A 170 6.62 -28.44 1.02
CA VAL A 170 7.11 -29.56 0.17
C VAL A 170 6.97 -29.26 -1.31
N GLN A 171 6.11 -28.33 -1.67
CA GLN A 171 5.89 -27.94 -3.06
C GLN A 171 5.61 -26.46 -3.19
N GLU A 172 6.24 -25.81 -4.15
CA GLU A 172 5.92 -24.47 -4.59
C GLU A 172 5.08 -24.55 -5.86
N LEU A 173 3.82 -24.07 -5.81
CA LEU A 173 2.89 -24.05 -6.93
C LEU A 173 3.07 -22.79 -7.76
N ILE A 174 3.20 -21.66 -7.07
CA ILE A 174 3.42 -20.34 -7.67
C ILE A 174 4.43 -19.60 -6.80
N SER A 175 5.48 -19.08 -7.42
CA SER A 175 6.55 -18.37 -6.73
C SER A 175 6.07 -17.06 -6.10
N GLY A 176 6.50 -16.81 -4.86
CA GLY A 176 6.29 -15.55 -4.16
C GLY A 176 7.38 -14.54 -4.49
N TYR A 177 7.03 -13.24 -4.34
CA TYR A 177 7.96 -12.14 -4.58
C TYR A 177 7.79 -11.02 -3.58
N THR A 178 8.90 -10.40 -3.21
CA THR A 178 8.96 -9.17 -2.41
C THR A 178 9.56 -8.04 -3.25
N LEU A 179 9.15 -6.79 -2.99
CA LEU A 179 9.81 -5.58 -3.50
C LEU A 179 10.46 -4.88 -2.32
N HIS A 180 11.78 -4.91 -2.26
CA HIS A 180 12.56 -4.51 -1.10
C HIS A 180 12.12 -5.27 0.15
N ASP A 181 11.42 -4.59 1.07
CA ASP A 181 10.90 -5.12 2.34
C ASP A 181 9.38 -5.35 2.33
N ARG A 182 8.70 -5.08 1.20
CA ARG A 182 7.25 -5.22 1.08
C ARG A 182 6.87 -6.45 0.26
N LEU A 183 5.92 -7.24 0.77
CA LEU A 183 5.36 -8.36 0.02
C LEU A 183 4.60 -7.84 -1.23
N LEU A 184 4.95 -8.36 -2.42
CA LEU A 184 4.23 -8.16 -3.66
C LEU A 184 3.15 -9.21 -3.85
N ARG A 185 3.56 -10.48 -3.71
CA ARG A 185 2.70 -11.66 -3.85
C ARG A 185 3.22 -12.78 -2.98
N PRO A 186 2.38 -13.44 -2.15
CA PRO A 186 2.80 -14.61 -1.40
C PRO A 186 3.13 -15.78 -2.34
N ALA A 187 4.01 -16.66 -1.88
CA ALA A 187 4.21 -17.94 -2.55
C ALA A 187 3.03 -18.86 -2.26
N MET A 188 2.45 -19.44 -3.31
CA MET A 188 1.40 -20.46 -3.17
C MET A 188 2.06 -21.82 -3.04
N VAL A 189 1.81 -22.50 -1.92
CA VAL A 189 2.59 -23.68 -1.52
C VAL A 189 1.71 -24.84 -1.09
N GLY A 190 2.24 -26.06 -1.24
CA GLY A 190 1.75 -27.28 -0.59
C GLY A 190 2.55 -27.54 0.68
N VAL A 191 1.85 -27.74 1.80
CA VAL A 191 2.42 -27.89 3.13
C VAL A 191 2.34 -29.35 3.57
N SER A 192 3.40 -29.87 4.18
CA SER A 192 3.43 -31.23 4.70
C SER A 192 2.46 -31.43 5.85
N LYS A 193 1.77 -32.58 5.83
CA LYS A 193 0.95 -33.10 6.89
C LYS A 193 1.35 -34.54 7.17
N LYS A 194 1.37 -34.94 8.44
CA LYS A 194 1.56 -36.35 8.79
C LYS A 194 0.40 -37.19 8.31
N THR A 195 0.72 -38.35 7.71
CA THR A 195 -0.25 -39.35 7.35
C THR A 195 -0.98 -39.82 8.61
N GLN A 196 -2.28 -39.60 8.66
CA GLN A 196 -3.12 -40.17 9.74
C GLN A 196 -3.21 -41.67 9.48
N GLN A 197 -2.33 -42.48 10.09
CA GLN A 197 -2.57 -43.89 10.21
C GLN A 197 -3.91 -44.07 10.96
N ASN A 198 -4.89 -44.67 10.26
CA ASN A 198 -6.17 -45.06 10.79
C ASN A 198 -5.97 -45.83 12.12
N GLN A 199 -6.18 -45.18 13.25
CA GLN A 199 -6.47 -45.87 14.51
C GLN A 199 -7.91 -46.39 14.45
N GLN A 200 -8.14 -47.33 13.59
CA GLN A 200 -9.32 -48.21 13.62
C GLN A 200 -8.85 -49.65 13.83
N SER A 201 -8.58 -50.01 15.04
CA SER A 201 -8.70 -51.38 15.56
C SER A 201 -8.17 -51.41 17.00
N ASP A 202 -9.03 -51.19 17.99
CA ASP A 202 -9.06 -51.97 19.24
C ASP A 202 -10.17 -51.44 20.17
N ASP A 203 -11.41 -51.70 19.77
CA ASP A 203 -12.51 -51.64 20.75
C ASP A 203 -13.59 -52.67 20.41
N SER A 204 -13.15 -53.90 20.20
CA SER A 204 -14.03 -55.04 20.09
C SER A 204 -13.43 -56.26 20.79
N ASP A 205 -13.25 -56.21 22.12
CA ASP A 205 -13.16 -57.41 22.97
C ASP A 205 -13.20 -57.01 24.46
N LYS A 206 -14.35 -56.56 24.91
CA LYS A 206 -14.73 -56.59 26.35
C LYS A 206 -16.22 -56.53 26.53
N GLU A 207 -16.93 -57.52 26.01
CA GLU A 207 -18.19 -57.98 26.58
C GLU A 207 -18.29 -59.48 26.33
N GLU A 208 -17.90 -60.24 27.35
CA GLU A 208 -18.39 -61.55 27.71
C GLU A 208 -17.49 -62.13 28.82
N ASN A 209 -17.90 -61.86 30.12
CA ASN A 209 -17.96 -62.86 31.17
C ASN A 209 -18.39 -62.19 32.49
#